data_80f3ad65afebec67cb044d74e966e828
#
_entry.id   80f3ad65afebec67cb044d74e966e828
#
_cell.length_a   1.000
_cell.length_b   1.000
_cell.length_c   1.000
_cell.angle_alpha   90.00
_cell.angle_beta   90.00
_cell.angle_gamma   90.00
#
_symmetry.space_group_name_H-M   'P 1'
#
loop_
_entity.id
_entity.type
_entity.pdbx_description
1 polymer ?
#
loop_
_entity_poly.entity_id
_entity_poly.type
_entity_poly.pdbx_seq_one_letter_code
_entity_poly.pdbx_strand_id
1 'polypeptide(L)'
;MRIDEIELVKKTYKSDKIGNQIEVLEKTTVFCEVKSISRTEFYQAAQSGMKPGAAFIIYLFEYDNQDTVIYNDVEYKVIKTYKINENDIELTCERVIGWLE
;
A
#
# COMPACT_ATOMS: atom_id res chain seq x y z
N MET A 1 0.91 -8.58 16.76
CA MET A 1 1.44 -9.77 16.08
C MET A 1 1.09 -9.70 14.60
N ARG A 2 2.05 -9.96 13.74
CA ARG A 2 1.84 -9.85 12.29
C ARG A 2 1.54 -11.21 11.71
N ILE A 3 0.25 -11.51 11.56
CA ILE A 3 -0.23 -12.80 11.08
C ILE A 3 -0.90 -12.73 9.70
N ASP A 4 -1.18 -11.53 9.22
CA ASP A 4 -1.77 -11.35 7.90
C ASP A 4 -0.68 -11.13 6.87
N GLU A 5 -0.96 -11.51 5.62
CA GLU A 5 -0.02 -11.32 4.51
C GLU A 5 -0.60 -10.31 3.53
N ILE A 6 0.27 -9.45 3.04
CA ILE A 6 -0.06 -8.56 1.93
C ILE A 6 1.00 -8.66 0.86
N GLU A 7 0.65 -8.29 -0.36
CA GLU A 7 1.61 -8.15 -1.43
C GLU A 7 1.89 -6.67 -1.64
N LEU A 8 3.17 -6.30 -1.61
CA LEU A 8 3.60 -4.95 -1.96
C LEU A 8 3.96 -4.97 -3.43
N VAL A 9 3.35 -4.09 -4.22
CA VAL A 9 3.56 -4.05 -5.66
C VAL A 9 4.24 -2.76 -6.03
N LYS A 10 5.37 -2.88 -6.71
CA LYS A 10 6.13 -1.75 -7.23
C LYS A 10 6.16 -1.83 -8.74
N LYS A 11 5.82 -0.70 -9.39
CA LYS A 11 5.90 -0.60 -10.84
C LYS A 11 7.24 0.01 -11.21
N THR A 12 7.98 -0.70 -12.06
CA THR A 12 9.24 -0.19 -12.60
C THR A 12 9.15 -0.22 -14.12
N TYR A 13 9.99 0.56 -14.76
CA TYR A 13 10.03 0.62 -16.22
C TYR A 13 11.43 0.27 -16.68
N LYS A 14 11.50 -0.59 -17.70
CA LYS A 14 12.75 -0.97 -18.30
C LYS A 14 12.69 -0.63 -19.78
N SER A 15 13.83 -0.19 -20.34
CA SER A 15 13.92 0.03 -21.77
C SER A 15 14.22 -1.28 -22.48
N ASP A 16 13.52 -1.53 -23.59
CA ASP A 16 13.85 -2.67 -24.44
C ASP A 16 14.97 -2.27 -25.43
N LYS A 17 15.30 -3.19 -26.34
CA LYS A 17 16.40 -2.97 -27.29
C LYS A 17 16.13 -1.84 -28.29
N ILE A 18 14.88 -1.47 -28.50
CA ILE A 18 14.49 -0.43 -29.43
C ILE A 18 14.04 0.86 -28.73
N GLY A 19 14.28 0.93 -27.42
CA GLY A 19 14.02 2.15 -26.66
C GLY A 19 12.63 2.31 -26.10
N ASN A 20 11.74 1.32 -26.29
CA ASN A 20 10.42 1.36 -25.69
C ASN A 20 10.51 1.05 -24.20
N GLN A 21 9.67 1.70 -23.42
CA GLN A 21 9.59 1.42 -21.99
C GLN A 21 8.58 0.31 -21.74
N ILE A 22 9.01 -0.69 -21.00
CA ILE A 22 8.17 -1.83 -20.63
C ILE A 22 7.90 -1.73 -19.13
N GLU A 23 6.62 -1.78 -18.76
CA GLU A 23 6.22 -1.80 -17.36
C GLU A 23 6.51 -3.16 -16.75
N VAL A 24 7.21 -3.16 -15.62
CA VAL A 24 7.52 -4.37 -14.87
C VAL A 24 6.93 -4.23 -13.48
N LEU A 25 6.16 -5.23 -13.04
CA LEU A 25 5.59 -5.26 -11.71
C LEU A 25 6.45 -6.16 -10.83
N GLU A 26 6.92 -5.61 -9.73
CA GLU A 26 7.64 -6.36 -8.71
C GLU A 26 6.73 -6.55 -7.52
N LYS A 27 6.45 -7.80 -7.18
CA LYS A 27 5.58 -8.16 -6.06
C LYS A 27 6.40 -8.78 -4.96
N THR A 28 6.20 -8.31 -3.74
CA THR A 28 6.86 -8.82 -2.55
C THR A 28 5.79 -9.14 -1.52
N THR A 29 5.78 -10.37 -1.04
CA THR A 29 4.85 -10.79 0.02
C THR A 29 5.49 -10.53 1.37
N VAL A 30 4.79 -9.82 2.24
CA VAL A 30 5.26 -9.52 3.59
C VAL A 30 4.15 -9.78 4.60
N PHE A 31 4.54 -10.06 5.83
CA PHE A 31 3.56 -10.15 6.92
C PHE A 31 3.23 -8.76 7.44
N CYS A 32 1.99 -8.59 7.83
CA CYS A 32 1.53 -7.30 8.33
C CYS A 32 0.56 -7.48 9.50
N GLU A 33 0.34 -6.37 10.19
CA GLU A 33 -0.76 -6.22 11.11
C GLU A 33 -1.78 -5.29 10.45
N VAL A 34 -3.03 -5.74 10.34
CA VAL A 34 -4.09 -4.93 9.76
C VAL A 34 -4.66 -4.05 10.86
N LYS A 35 -4.71 -2.76 10.61
CA LYS A 35 -5.23 -1.78 11.56
C LYS A 35 -6.50 -1.16 11.00
N SER A 36 -7.54 -1.09 11.82
CA SER A 36 -8.77 -0.41 11.44
C SER A 36 -8.58 1.10 11.46
N ILE A 37 -9.16 1.77 10.49
CA ILE A 37 -9.16 3.24 10.45
C ILE A 37 -10.20 3.73 11.44
N SER A 38 -9.81 4.60 12.37
CA SER A 38 -10.73 5.18 13.32
C SER A 38 -11.66 6.18 12.62
N ARG A 39 -12.82 6.41 13.21
CA ARG A 39 -13.78 7.36 12.67
C ARG A 39 -13.18 8.77 12.59
N THR A 40 -12.42 9.16 13.58
CA THR A 40 -11.75 10.45 13.60
C THR A 40 -10.73 10.58 12.48
N GLU A 41 -9.90 9.55 12.28
CA GLU A 41 -8.93 9.55 11.18
C GLU A 41 -9.63 9.62 9.83
N PHE A 42 -10.74 8.89 9.68
CA PHE A 42 -11.50 8.91 8.44
C PHE A 42 -12.03 10.31 8.12
N TYR A 43 -12.63 10.98 9.10
CA TYR A 43 -13.17 12.32 8.90
C TYR A 43 -12.08 13.33 8.61
N GLN A 44 -10.95 13.25 9.30
CA GLN A 44 -9.83 14.16 9.03
C GLN A 44 -9.28 13.96 7.63
N ALA A 45 -9.13 12.73 7.18
CA ALA A 45 -8.65 12.44 5.84
C ALA A 45 -9.66 12.87 4.78
N ALA A 46 -10.95 12.69 5.05
CA ALA A 46 -12.00 13.05 4.11
C ALA A 46 -12.02 14.55 3.82
N GLN A 47 -11.64 15.38 4.79
CA GLN A 47 -11.55 16.82 4.59
C GLN A 47 -10.47 17.18 3.57
N SER A 48 -9.47 16.33 3.39
CA SER A 48 -8.42 16.51 2.39
C SER A 48 -8.70 15.73 1.11
N GLY A 49 -9.90 15.17 0.97
CA GLY A 49 -10.27 14.40 -0.22
C GLY A 49 -9.79 12.95 -0.20
N MET A 50 -9.17 12.49 0.87
CA MET A 50 -8.70 11.12 1.00
C MET A 50 -9.79 10.23 1.61
N LYS A 51 -9.83 8.97 1.19
CA LYS A 51 -10.82 8.00 1.69
C LYS A 51 -10.10 6.75 2.15
N PRO A 52 -9.48 6.78 3.35
CA PRO A 52 -8.72 5.62 3.81
C PRO A 52 -9.63 4.41 4.01
N GLY A 53 -9.20 3.27 3.48
CA GLY A 53 -9.94 2.02 3.59
C GLY A 53 -9.33 1.04 4.57
N ALA A 54 -8.02 1.09 4.74
CA ALA A 54 -7.30 0.21 5.65
C ALA A 54 -5.92 0.78 5.94
N ALA A 55 -5.32 0.31 7.03
CA ALA A 55 -3.93 0.58 7.32
C ALA A 55 -3.22 -0.73 7.61
N PHE A 56 -1.97 -0.83 7.16
CA PHE A 56 -1.17 -2.02 7.32
C PHE A 56 0.16 -1.63 7.98
N ILE A 57 0.54 -2.36 9.01
CA ILE A 57 1.82 -2.13 9.69
C ILE A 57 2.77 -3.25 9.28
N ILE A 58 3.89 -2.88 8.71
CA ILE A 58 4.92 -3.82 8.27
C ILE A 58 6.27 -3.40 8.86
N TYR A 59 7.28 -4.24 8.66
CA TYR A 59 8.64 -3.88 9.03
C TYR A 59 9.17 -2.82 8.06
N LEU A 60 9.78 -1.79 8.61
CA LEU A 60 10.30 -0.67 7.83
C LEU A 60 11.30 -1.13 6.76
N PHE A 61 12.15 -2.09 7.10
CA PHE A 61 13.18 -2.54 6.17
C PHE A 61 12.62 -3.33 4.98
N GLU A 62 11.36 -3.77 5.06
CA GLU A 62 10.70 -4.47 3.96
C GLU A 62 10.00 -3.53 2.99
N TYR A 63 9.85 -2.26 3.36
CA TYR A 63 9.15 -1.30 2.53
C TYR A 63 10.12 -0.56 1.61
N ASP A 64 9.86 -0.60 0.30
CA ASP A 64 10.67 0.05 -0.73
C ASP A 64 9.82 1.01 -1.57
N ASN A 65 9.05 1.85 -0.90
CA ASN A 65 8.21 2.87 -1.54
C ASN A 65 7.20 2.31 -2.54
N GLN A 66 6.76 1.07 -2.33
CA GLN A 66 5.68 0.51 -3.14
C GLN A 66 4.42 1.33 -2.93
N ASP A 67 3.72 1.64 -4.00
CA ASP A 67 2.51 2.45 -3.95
C ASP A 67 1.23 1.64 -3.96
N THR A 68 1.32 0.33 -4.13
CA THR A 68 0.17 -0.56 -4.23
C THR A 68 0.32 -1.72 -3.25
N VAL A 69 -0.79 -2.05 -2.60
CA VAL A 69 -0.89 -3.17 -1.67
C VAL A 69 -2.06 -4.04 -2.10
N ILE A 70 -1.86 -5.35 -2.11
CA ILE A 70 -2.95 -6.31 -2.36
C ILE A 70 -3.16 -7.11 -1.09
N TYR A 71 -4.38 -7.07 -0.56
CA TYR A 71 -4.78 -7.80 0.63
C TYR A 71 -6.10 -8.51 0.38
N ASN A 72 -6.12 -9.83 0.55
CA ASN A 72 -7.31 -10.67 0.29
C ASN A 72 -7.91 -10.40 -1.10
N ASP A 73 -7.03 -10.34 -2.11
CA ASP A 73 -7.41 -10.10 -3.51
C ASP A 73 -8.03 -8.72 -3.75
N VAL A 74 -7.92 -7.81 -2.80
CA VAL A 74 -8.38 -6.43 -2.95
C VAL A 74 -7.17 -5.52 -3.11
N GLU A 75 -7.21 -4.68 -4.11
CA GLU A 75 -6.14 -3.74 -4.38
C GLU A 75 -6.34 -2.45 -3.59
N TYR A 76 -5.26 -1.98 -2.98
CA TYR A 76 -5.23 -0.71 -2.25
C TYR A 76 -4.09 0.14 -2.78
N LYS A 77 -4.29 1.44 -2.73
CA LYS A 77 -3.25 2.42 -3.05
C LYS A 77 -2.76 3.05 -1.76
N VAL A 78 -1.45 3.11 -1.58
CA VAL A 78 -0.85 3.77 -0.42
C VAL A 78 -1.00 5.29 -0.60
N ILE A 79 -1.72 5.92 0.32
CA ILE A 79 -1.95 7.37 0.27
C ILE A 79 -1.13 8.12 1.32
N LYS A 80 -0.66 7.41 2.34
CA LYS A 80 0.11 8.02 3.41
C LYS A 80 0.97 6.97 4.08
N THR A 81 2.18 7.34 4.46
CA THR A 81 3.04 6.47 5.26
C THR A 81 3.38 7.18 6.57
N TYR A 82 3.53 6.39 7.62
CA TYR A 82 3.93 6.91 8.93
C TYR A 82 4.94 5.95 9.57
N LYS A 83 6.13 6.44 9.79
CA LYS A 83 7.15 5.67 10.47
C LYS A 83 6.85 5.70 11.96
N ILE A 84 6.38 4.55 12.49
CA ILE A 84 5.96 4.45 13.88
C ILE A 84 7.17 4.51 14.82
N ASN A 85 8.21 3.77 14.46
CA ASN A 85 9.46 3.71 15.22
C ASN A 85 10.57 3.27 14.26
N GLU A 86 11.72 2.89 14.79
CA GLU A 86 12.87 2.50 13.95
C GLU A 86 12.64 1.21 13.16
N ASN A 87 11.68 0.40 13.55
CA ASN A 87 11.44 -0.92 12.97
C ASN A 87 10.16 -1.03 12.16
N ASP A 88 9.18 -0.16 12.39
CA ASP A 88 7.83 -0.33 11.88
C ASP A 88 7.36 0.90 11.10
N ILE A 89 6.61 0.64 10.05
CA ILE A 89 5.97 1.67 9.25
C ILE A 89 4.50 1.32 9.05
N GLU A 90 3.64 2.32 9.15
CA GLU A 90 2.22 2.17 8.89
C GLU A 90 1.90 2.71 7.50
N LEU A 91 1.25 1.90 6.69
CA LEU A 91 0.82 2.28 5.36
C LEU A 91 -0.69 2.49 5.41
N THR A 92 -1.12 3.74 5.28
CA THR A 92 -2.54 4.06 5.17
C THR A 92 -2.93 3.99 3.71
N CYS A 93 -3.92 3.18 3.41
CA CYS A 93 -4.26 2.85 2.04
C CYS A 93 -5.71 3.16 1.73
N GLU A 94 -5.95 3.55 0.49
CA GLU A 94 -7.28 3.74 -0.06
C GLU A 94 -7.61 2.54 -0.95
N ARG A 95 -8.82 2.01 -0.81
CA ARG A 95 -9.26 0.90 -1.66
C ARG A 95 -9.41 1.39 -3.09
N VAL A 96 -8.79 0.68 -4.01
CA VAL A 96 -8.98 0.95 -5.44
C VAL A 96 -10.28 0.29 -5.86
N ILE A 97 -11.24 1.09 -6.27
CA ILE A 97 -12.53 0.58 -6.70
C ILE A 97 -12.51 0.50 -8.21
N GLY A 98 -12.71 -0.71 -8.74
CA GLY A 98 -12.83 -0.91 -10.16
C GLY A 98 -14.12 -0.24 -10.64
N TRP A 99 -14.02 0.46 -11.74
CA TRP A 99 -15.16 1.21 -12.27
C TRP A 99 -16.31 0.30 -12.72
N LEU A 100 -16.07 -0.99 -12.82
CA LEU A 100 -17.10 -1.97 -13.14
C LEU A 100 -17.83 -2.51 -11.92
N GLU A 101 -17.42 -2.12 -10.75
CA GLU A 101 -18.05 -2.59 -9.53
C GLU A 101 -19.28 -1.81 -9.17
#